data_435ef72f1c864261a1d12e47f061aea6
#
_entry.id   435ef72f1c864261a1d12e47f061aea6
#
_cell.length_a   1.000
_cell.length_b   1.000
_cell.length_c   1.000
_cell.angle_alpha   90.00
_cell.angle_beta   90.00
_cell.angle_gamma   90.00
#
_symmetry.space_group_name_H-M   'P 1'
#
loop_
_entity.id
_entity.type
_entity.pdbx_description
1 polymer ?
#
loop_
_entity_poly.entity_id
_entity_poly.type
_entity_poly.pdbx_seq_one_letter_code
_entity_poly.pdbx_strand_id
1 'polypeptide(L)'
;INEVYKFDNRIQNSEWTFETTSTTEGKPILVKVFATWQINNALEFFQKFSGDLSLANKTLESTVRSAQNSVIGKYTFEQIVNTDADLIKLSEIEDKMRDEVTKDTSSFGIEIKMVGIKRLGLPAAVTTAVFERMKAERQARITKIEAEGEREAKMLKAEADLKANEILAKAEATAKVLRGEAEAASAQYFKEFEKNPELANFLFNLNALEGSLKENATLILDPNTPPFNLLTQPKKASKE
;
A
#
# COMPACT_ATOMS: atom_id res chain seq x y z
N ILE A 1 47.32 -51.28 40.97
CA ILE A 1 46.10 -51.49 40.14
C ILE A 1 46.15 -50.38 39.05
N ASN A 2 46.37 -50.78 37.80
CA ASN A 2 46.37 -49.88 36.71
C ASN A 2 44.91 -49.75 36.22
N GLU A 3 44.30 -48.58 36.36
CA GLU A 3 42.99 -48.28 35.76
C GLU A 3 43.17 -47.89 34.28
N VAL A 4 42.37 -48.49 33.43
CA VAL A 4 42.38 -48.23 31.98
C VAL A 4 41.15 -47.46 31.61
N TYR A 5 41.34 -46.23 31.16
CA TYR A 5 40.25 -45.39 30.63
C TYR A 5 40.21 -45.54 29.12
N LYS A 6 39.00 -45.74 28.57
CA LYS A 6 38.74 -45.80 27.12
C LYS A 6 37.92 -44.64 26.69
N PHE A 7 38.38 -43.92 25.69
CA PHE A 7 37.67 -42.82 25.09
C PHE A 7 37.24 -43.15 23.68
N ASP A 8 36.03 -42.71 23.31
CA ASP A 8 35.51 -42.86 21.96
C ASP A 8 36.11 -41.74 21.05
N ASN A 9 36.82 -42.15 20.00
CA ASN A 9 37.45 -41.25 19.02
C ASN A 9 36.53 -40.92 17.83
N ARG A 10 35.27 -41.36 17.89
CA ARG A 10 34.30 -40.97 16.85
C ARG A 10 33.94 -39.50 16.94
N ILE A 11 33.52 -38.94 15.81
CA ILE A 11 33.03 -37.58 15.74
C ILE A 11 31.75 -37.44 16.56
N GLN A 12 31.78 -36.54 17.54
CA GLN A 12 30.65 -36.17 18.38
C GLN A 12 29.98 -34.94 17.76
N ASN A 13 28.66 -34.88 17.84
CA ASN A 13 27.89 -33.69 17.41
C ASN A 13 27.18 -33.10 18.63
N SER A 14 27.38 -31.81 18.84
CA SER A 14 26.73 -31.05 19.90
C SER A 14 25.99 -29.89 19.31
N GLU A 15 24.76 -29.63 19.78
CA GLU A 15 23.92 -28.55 19.33
C GLU A 15 23.47 -27.70 20.52
N TRP A 16 23.55 -26.40 20.35
CA TRP A 16 23.14 -25.43 21.38
C TRP A 16 22.25 -24.35 20.78
N THR A 17 21.26 -23.91 21.56
CA THR A 17 20.40 -22.79 21.22
C THR A 17 20.73 -21.64 22.17
N PHE A 18 21.28 -20.55 21.64
CA PHE A 18 21.61 -19.38 22.43
C PHE A 18 20.47 -18.37 22.31
N GLU A 19 20.08 -17.77 23.44
CA GLU A 19 18.86 -16.97 23.52
C GLU A 19 18.93 -15.71 22.67
N THR A 20 20.02 -14.97 22.71
CA THR A 20 20.10 -13.74 21.94
C THR A 20 21.55 -13.32 21.74
N THR A 21 21.92 -13.02 20.51
CA THR A 21 23.19 -12.37 20.14
C THR A 21 22.85 -11.06 19.42
N SER A 22 23.65 -10.01 19.62
CA SER A 22 23.48 -8.74 18.97
C SER A 22 24.47 -8.57 17.82
N THR A 23 24.00 -8.05 16.69
CA THR A 23 24.86 -7.62 15.59
C THR A 23 25.58 -6.31 15.92
N THR A 24 26.51 -5.86 15.08
CA THR A 24 27.21 -4.57 15.21
C THR A 24 26.24 -3.38 15.35
N GLU A 25 25.05 -3.50 14.74
CA GLU A 25 24.01 -2.47 14.79
C GLU A 25 23.11 -2.58 16.03
N GLY A 26 23.40 -3.49 16.95
CA GLY A 26 22.56 -3.75 18.12
C GLY A 26 21.25 -4.49 17.85
N LYS A 27 21.08 -5.06 16.65
CA LYS A 27 19.90 -5.85 16.31
C LYS A 27 20.00 -7.24 16.93
N PRO A 28 19.08 -7.65 17.80
CA PRO A 28 19.11 -8.96 18.44
C PRO A 28 18.66 -10.05 17.47
N ILE A 29 19.41 -11.16 17.43
CA ILE A 29 19.14 -12.36 16.66
C ILE A 29 19.23 -13.60 17.54
N LEU A 30 18.41 -14.60 17.22
CA LEU A 30 18.48 -15.95 17.81
C LEU A 30 19.30 -16.84 16.89
N VAL A 31 20.31 -17.52 17.45
CA VAL A 31 21.19 -18.38 16.67
C VAL A 31 21.24 -19.75 17.29
N LYS A 32 20.94 -20.77 16.50
CA LYS A 32 21.20 -22.17 16.86
C LYS A 32 22.48 -22.61 16.18
N VAL A 33 23.48 -23.00 16.99
CA VAL A 33 24.79 -23.41 16.52
C VAL A 33 24.99 -24.89 16.80
N PHE A 34 25.75 -25.56 15.96
CA PHE A 34 26.25 -26.90 16.18
C PHE A 34 27.77 -26.91 16.03
N ALA A 35 28.41 -27.85 16.74
CA ALA A 35 29.81 -28.15 16.54
C ALA A 35 30.01 -29.66 16.45
N THR A 36 30.87 -30.06 15.51
CA THR A 36 31.36 -31.41 15.41
C THR A 36 32.80 -31.46 15.90
N TRP A 37 33.06 -32.39 16.82
CA TRP A 37 34.35 -32.47 17.47
C TRP A 37 34.70 -33.95 17.78
N GLN A 38 35.96 -34.22 18.00
CA GLN A 38 36.44 -35.53 18.41
C GLN A 38 37.55 -35.37 19.44
N ILE A 39 37.76 -36.43 20.22
CA ILE A 39 38.89 -36.52 21.15
C ILE A 39 40.13 -36.92 20.35
N ASN A 40 41.08 -36.00 20.22
CA ASN A 40 42.36 -36.26 19.52
C ASN A 40 43.49 -36.71 20.48
N ASN A 41 43.54 -36.11 21.67
CA ASN A 41 44.49 -36.46 22.69
C ASN A 41 43.80 -36.88 23.99
N ALA A 42 43.75 -38.19 24.23
CA ALA A 42 43.07 -38.78 25.40
C ALA A 42 43.70 -38.35 26.74
N LEU A 43 45.02 -38.10 26.80
CA LEU A 43 45.70 -37.65 28.01
C LEU A 43 45.29 -36.24 28.42
N GLU A 44 45.37 -35.31 27.50
CA GLU A 44 44.96 -33.92 27.73
C GLU A 44 43.48 -33.83 28.08
N PHE A 45 42.64 -34.59 27.36
CA PHE A 45 41.20 -34.68 27.63
C PHE A 45 40.93 -35.18 29.05
N PHE A 46 41.60 -36.22 29.46
CA PHE A 46 41.46 -36.76 30.82
C PHE A 46 41.93 -35.79 31.89
N GLN A 47 43.06 -35.13 31.68
CA GLN A 47 43.62 -34.11 32.60
C GLN A 47 42.64 -32.93 32.77
N LYS A 48 41.96 -32.53 31.70
CA LYS A 48 41.06 -31.36 31.71
C LYS A 48 39.67 -31.72 32.24
N PHE A 49 39.10 -32.86 31.86
CA PHE A 49 37.70 -33.22 32.09
C PHE A 49 37.52 -34.47 32.96
N SER A 50 38.62 -35.09 33.44
CA SER A 50 38.56 -36.34 34.22
C SER A 50 37.78 -37.46 33.52
N GLY A 51 37.67 -37.41 32.21
CA GLY A 51 36.89 -38.36 31.42
C GLY A 51 35.38 -38.05 31.32
N ASP A 52 34.91 -36.97 31.89
CA ASP A 52 33.48 -36.59 31.86
C ASP A 52 33.12 -35.84 30.56
N LEU A 53 32.39 -36.54 29.67
CA LEU A 53 31.88 -35.95 28.42
C LEU A 53 30.84 -34.86 28.66
N SER A 54 30.09 -34.92 29.76
CA SER A 54 29.09 -33.90 30.09
C SER A 54 29.78 -32.58 30.44
N LEU A 55 30.86 -32.63 31.22
CA LEU A 55 31.67 -31.46 31.55
C LEU A 55 32.35 -30.88 30.32
N ALA A 56 32.89 -31.74 29.45
CA ALA A 56 33.46 -31.32 28.19
C ALA A 56 32.42 -30.59 27.30
N ASN A 57 31.20 -31.12 27.20
CA ASN A 57 30.15 -30.53 26.42
C ASN A 57 29.69 -29.14 26.96
N LYS A 58 29.57 -29.00 28.30
CA LYS A 58 29.28 -27.68 28.93
C LYS A 58 30.37 -26.66 28.70
N THR A 59 31.64 -27.10 28.75
CA THR A 59 32.79 -26.22 28.48
C THR A 59 32.79 -25.76 27.02
N LEU A 60 32.55 -26.71 26.09
CA LEU A 60 32.40 -26.41 24.67
C LEU A 60 31.22 -25.45 24.40
N GLU A 61 30.08 -25.65 25.07
CA GLU A 61 28.94 -24.73 24.98
C GLU A 61 29.34 -23.28 25.32
N SER A 62 30.06 -23.11 26.44
CA SER A 62 30.53 -21.78 26.87
C SER A 62 31.51 -21.17 25.88
N THR A 63 32.44 -21.97 25.36
CA THR A 63 33.45 -21.54 24.39
C THR A 63 32.81 -21.16 23.06
N VAL A 64 31.90 -22.00 22.55
CA VAL A 64 31.16 -21.73 21.29
C VAL A 64 30.27 -20.50 21.44
N ARG A 65 29.62 -20.31 22.60
CA ARG A 65 28.82 -19.11 22.90
C ARG A 65 29.68 -17.85 22.89
N SER A 66 30.87 -17.90 23.49
CA SER A 66 31.81 -16.76 23.50
C SER A 66 32.26 -16.42 22.08
N ALA A 67 32.70 -17.40 21.31
CA ALA A 67 33.10 -17.23 19.92
C ALA A 67 31.95 -16.70 19.04
N GLN A 68 30.73 -17.23 19.20
CA GLN A 68 29.54 -16.75 18.51
C GLN A 68 29.31 -15.26 18.77
N ASN A 69 29.28 -14.84 20.04
CA ASN A 69 29.06 -13.46 20.40
C ASN A 69 30.16 -12.53 19.89
N SER A 70 31.42 -12.98 20.00
CA SER A 70 32.59 -12.22 19.50
C SER A 70 32.56 -12.06 17.99
N VAL A 71 32.25 -13.11 17.25
CA VAL A 71 32.28 -13.09 15.78
C VAL A 71 31.03 -12.39 15.24
N ILE A 72 29.82 -12.79 15.65
CA ILE A 72 28.57 -12.20 15.13
C ILE A 72 28.47 -10.70 15.46
N GLY A 73 28.96 -10.27 16.62
CA GLY A 73 29.02 -8.86 17.00
C GLY A 73 29.84 -7.96 16.06
N LYS A 74 30.65 -8.53 15.17
CA LYS A 74 31.46 -7.80 14.17
C LYS A 74 30.75 -7.64 12.82
N TYR A 75 29.61 -8.29 12.62
CA TYR A 75 28.87 -8.28 11.35
C TYR A 75 27.56 -7.53 11.48
N THR A 76 27.12 -6.92 10.35
CA THR A 76 25.81 -6.29 10.25
C THR A 76 24.72 -7.35 10.02
N PHE A 77 23.48 -6.99 10.30
CA PHE A 77 22.35 -7.90 10.06
C PHE A 77 22.23 -8.30 8.57
N GLU A 78 22.50 -7.37 7.65
CA GLU A 78 22.45 -7.61 6.20
C GLU A 78 23.52 -8.60 5.71
N GLN A 79 24.66 -8.68 6.40
CA GLN A 79 25.72 -9.67 6.10
C GLN A 79 25.39 -11.08 6.60
N ILE A 80 24.39 -11.20 7.49
CA ILE A 80 23.96 -12.48 8.06
C ILE A 80 22.70 -12.96 7.35
N VAL A 81 21.76 -12.05 7.06
CA VAL A 81 20.46 -12.35 6.43
C VAL A 81 20.18 -11.33 5.35
N ASN A 82 20.19 -11.74 4.09
CA ASN A 82 19.86 -10.91 2.94
C ASN A 82 19.12 -11.73 1.89
N THR A 83 18.43 -11.05 0.97
CA THR A 83 17.86 -11.66 -0.23
C THR A 83 18.91 -11.82 -1.33
N ASP A 84 19.97 -11.04 -1.29
CA ASP A 84 21.12 -11.11 -2.19
C ASP A 84 22.18 -12.03 -1.57
N ALA A 85 22.44 -13.16 -2.24
CA ALA A 85 23.39 -14.16 -1.77
C ALA A 85 24.84 -13.64 -1.69
N ASP A 86 25.20 -12.68 -2.55
CA ASP A 86 26.57 -12.14 -2.62
C ASP A 86 26.92 -11.28 -1.38
N LEU A 87 25.91 -10.76 -0.68
CA LEU A 87 26.09 -9.98 0.53
C LEU A 87 26.18 -10.84 1.79
N ILE A 88 25.77 -12.11 1.71
CA ILE A 88 25.75 -13.03 2.85
C ILE A 88 27.14 -13.58 3.12
N LYS A 89 27.63 -13.40 4.35
CA LYS A 89 28.96 -13.85 4.78
C LYS A 89 28.91 -15.01 5.79
N LEU A 90 27.88 -15.87 5.69
CA LEU A 90 27.70 -16.97 6.66
C LEU A 90 28.90 -17.91 6.71
N SER A 91 29.46 -18.32 5.58
CA SER A 91 30.63 -19.21 5.54
C SER A 91 31.86 -18.57 6.20
N GLU A 92 32.09 -17.26 5.98
CA GLU A 92 33.18 -16.55 6.64
C GLU A 92 32.97 -16.47 8.16
N ILE A 93 31.73 -16.29 8.61
CA ILE A 93 31.35 -16.26 10.03
C ILE A 93 31.59 -17.64 10.66
N GLU A 94 31.18 -18.71 10.00
CA GLU A 94 31.36 -20.10 10.47
C GLU A 94 32.84 -20.45 10.57
N ASP A 95 33.65 -20.10 9.59
CA ASP A 95 35.10 -20.31 9.60
C ASP A 95 35.77 -19.55 10.74
N LYS A 96 35.44 -18.29 10.95
CA LYS A 96 35.98 -17.50 12.06
C LYS A 96 35.55 -18.04 13.43
N MET A 97 34.30 -18.49 13.56
CA MET A 97 33.84 -19.13 14.80
C MET A 97 34.62 -20.43 15.06
N ARG A 98 34.80 -21.26 14.02
CA ARG A 98 35.59 -22.50 14.13
C ARG A 98 37.02 -22.20 14.58
N ASP A 99 37.68 -21.20 13.97
CA ASP A 99 39.08 -20.84 14.28
C ASP A 99 39.21 -20.32 15.72
N GLU A 100 38.26 -19.48 16.18
CA GLU A 100 38.25 -18.99 17.56
C GLU A 100 38.00 -20.11 18.57
N VAL A 101 37.01 -20.99 18.32
CA VAL A 101 36.78 -22.16 19.18
C VAL A 101 37.95 -23.12 19.18
N THR A 102 38.61 -23.37 18.03
CA THR A 102 39.76 -24.29 17.93
C THR A 102 40.93 -23.73 18.74
N LYS A 103 41.17 -22.41 18.69
CA LYS A 103 42.19 -21.72 19.46
C LYS A 103 41.98 -21.91 20.98
N ASP A 104 40.74 -21.69 21.43
CA ASP A 104 40.38 -21.74 22.84
C ASP A 104 40.34 -23.18 23.38
N THR A 105 40.09 -24.17 22.52
CA THR A 105 40.08 -25.60 22.89
C THR A 105 41.37 -26.34 22.62
N SER A 106 42.39 -25.67 22.13
CA SER A 106 43.69 -26.28 21.75
C SER A 106 44.36 -27.10 22.85
N SER A 107 44.13 -26.77 24.12
CA SER A 107 44.67 -27.45 25.30
C SER A 107 43.73 -28.50 25.92
N PHE A 108 42.59 -28.76 25.28
CA PHE A 108 41.59 -29.68 25.84
C PHE A 108 41.68 -31.11 25.33
N GLY A 109 42.62 -31.39 24.43
CA GLY A 109 42.72 -32.69 23.76
C GLY A 109 41.55 -32.96 22.81
N ILE A 110 40.82 -31.94 22.38
CA ILE A 110 39.68 -31.98 21.50
C ILE A 110 40.04 -31.30 20.17
N GLU A 111 39.68 -31.93 19.08
CA GLU A 111 39.81 -31.37 17.73
C GLU A 111 38.39 -30.97 17.22
N ILE A 112 38.21 -29.69 16.93
CA ILE A 112 37.01 -29.16 16.33
C ILE A 112 37.06 -29.39 14.82
N LYS A 113 36.13 -30.14 14.27
CA LYS A 113 36.04 -30.41 12.82
C LYS A 113 35.22 -29.35 12.10
N MET A 114 34.10 -28.92 12.69
CA MET A 114 33.21 -27.93 12.11
C MET A 114 32.46 -27.17 13.22
N VAL A 115 32.25 -25.91 13.01
CA VAL A 115 31.28 -25.10 13.75
C VAL A 115 30.38 -24.46 12.73
N GLY A 116 29.06 -24.61 12.85
CA GLY A 116 28.12 -24.09 11.86
C GLY A 116 26.84 -23.56 12.48
N ILE A 117 26.16 -22.72 11.72
CA ILE A 117 24.88 -22.12 12.09
C ILE A 117 23.76 -23.00 11.53
N LYS A 118 23.02 -23.66 12.42
CA LYS A 118 21.89 -24.52 12.02
C LYS A 118 20.62 -23.75 11.75
N ARG A 119 20.39 -22.66 12.51
CA ARG A 119 19.16 -21.87 12.40
C ARG A 119 19.40 -20.43 12.86
N LEU A 120 18.84 -19.50 12.10
CA LEU A 120 18.72 -18.10 12.46
C LEU A 120 17.25 -17.74 12.69
N GLY A 121 16.99 -16.88 13.65
CA GLY A 121 15.66 -16.38 13.96
C GLY A 121 15.71 -14.98 14.57
N LEU A 122 14.55 -14.36 14.69
CA LEU A 122 14.40 -13.11 15.41
C LEU A 122 13.61 -13.35 16.70
N PRO A 123 13.93 -12.65 17.80
CA PRO A 123 13.10 -12.67 19.00
C PRO A 123 11.67 -12.23 18.70
N ALA A 124 10.70 -12.83 19.37
CA ALA A 124 9.28 -12.54 19.14
C ALA A 124 8.94 -11.04 19.30
N ALA A 125 9.54 -10.38 20.29
CA ALA A 125 9.34 -8.95 20.52
C ALA A 125 9.79 -8.07 19.33
N VAL A 126 10.91 -8.41 18.69
CA VAL A 126 11.40 -7.70 17.51
C VAL A 126 10.49 -7.95 16.32
N THR A 127 10.05 -9.20 16.15
CA THR A 127 9.14 -9.59 15.07
C THR A 127 7.82 -8.82 15.16
N THR A 128 7.23 -8.72 16.35
CA THR A 128 6.00 -7.95 16.59
C THR A 128 6.19 -6.48 16.26
N ALA A 129 7.26 -5.86 16.74
CA ALA A 129 7.55 -4.44 16.48
C ALA A 129 7.72 -4.15 14.98
N VAL A 130 8.41 -5.05 14.25
CA VAL A 130 8.57 -4.92 12.78
C VAL A 130 7.23 -5.06 12.07
N PHE A 131 6.38 -6.01 12.46
CA PHE A 131 5.04 -6.16 11.87
C PHE A 131 4.14 -4.94 12.12
N GLU A 132 4.13 -4.39 13.32
CA GLU A 132 3.36 -3.18 13.62
C GLU A 132 3.86 -1.97 12.82
N ARG A 133 5.17 -1.83 12.68
CA ARG A 133 5.75 -0.79 11.81
C ARG A 133 5.34 -0.98 10.35
N MET A 134 5.46 -2.19 9.81
CA MET A 134 5.06 -2.48 8.42
C MET A 134 3.56 -2.23 8.19
N LYS A 135 2.72 -2.55 9.17
CA LYS A 135 1.28 -2.28 9.14
C LYS A 135 1.01 -0.77 9.10
N ALA A 136 1.69 -0.01 9.96
CA ALA A 136 1.58 1.46 9.96
C ALA A 136 2.05 2.10 8.64
N GLU A 137 3.17 1.64 8.09
CA GLU A 137 3.68 2.11 6.80
C GLU A 137 2.72 1.78 5.63
N ARG A 138 2.12 0.57 5.64
CA ARG A 138 1.09 0.21 4.65
C ARG A 138 -0.15 1.07 4.78
N GLN A 139 -0.62 1.30 6.01
CA GLN A 139 -1.79 2.14 6.25
C GLN A 139 -1.55 3.58 5.79
N ALA A 140 -0.39 4.16 6.08
CA ALA A 140 -0.01 5.49 5.60
C ALA A 140 0.02 5.56 4.06
N ARG A 141 0.52 4.52 3.40
CA ARG A 141 0.51 4.44 1.93
C ARG A 141 -0.90 4.35 1.36
N ILE A 142 -1.78 3.55 1.98
CA ILE A 142 -3.20 3.43 1.57
C ILE A 142 -3.88 4.79 1.68
N THR A 143 -3.78 5.46 2.83
CA THR A 143 -4.38 6.77 3.05
C THR A 143 -3.88 7.83 2.05
N LYS A 144 -2.59 7.77 1.70
CA LYS A 144 -2.01 8.66 0.69
C LYS A 144 -2.63 8.42 -0.69
N ILE A 145 -2.71 7.16 -1.12
CA ILE A 145 -3.29 6.79 -2.44
C ILE A 145 -4.77 7.17 -2.49
N GLU A 146 -5.53 6.91 -1.42
CA GLU A 146 -6.94 7.29 -1.32
C GLU A 146 -7.13 8.81 -1.42
N ALA A 147 -6.33 9.60 -0.69
CA ALA A 147 -6.38 11.06 -0.75
C ALA A 147 -6.00 11.61 -2.13
N GLU A 148 -5.00 11.03 -2.80
CA GLU A 148 -4.62 11.38 -4.16
C GLU A 148 -5.76 11.06 -5.15
N GLY A 149 -6.36 9.87 -5.06
CA GLY A 149 -7.48 9.47 -5.89
C GLY A 149 -8.72 10.34 -5.69
N GLU A 150 -9.04 10.72 -4.45
CA GLU A 150 -10.15 11.62 -4.13
C GLU A 150 -9.93 13.03 -4.70
N ARG A 151 -8.70 13.53 -4.60
CA ARG A 151 -8.31 14.82 -5.19
C ARG A 151 -8.47 14.80 -6.72
N GLU A 152 -7.95 13.76 -7.37
CA GLU A 152 -8.05 13.63 -8.84
C GLU A 152 -9.50 13.51 -9.29
N ALA A 153 -10.32 12.74 -8.58
CA ALA A 153 -11.74 12.59 -8.88
C ALA A 153 -12.49 13.93 -8.74
N LYS A 154 -12.19 14.73 -7.69
CA LYS A 154 -12.77 16.06 -7.51
C LYS A 154 -12.35 17.04 -8.62
N MET A 155 -11.08 17.00 -9.01
CA MET A 155 -10.57 17.82 -10.12
C MET A 155 -11.24 17.46 -11.44
N LEU A 156 -11.36 16.17 -11.76
CA LEU A 156 -11.99 15.70 -13.00
C LEU A 156 -13.47 16.07 -13.06
N LYS A 157 -14.20 15.94 -11.93
CA LYS A 157 -15.60 16.38 -11.84
C LYS A 157 -15.73 17.88 -12.06
N ALA A 158 -14.90 18.68 -11.38
CA ALA A 158 -14.94 20.13 -11.53
C ALA A 158 -14.63 20.58 -12.98
N GLU A 159 -13.68 19.92 -13.65
CA GLU A 159 -13.37 20.19 -15.05
C GLU A 159 -14.54 19.79 -15.98
N ALA A 160 -15.19 18.65 -15.73
CA ALA A 160 -16.35 18.22 -16.48
C ALA A 160 -17.55 19.18 -16.31
N ASP A 161 -17.82 19.60 -15.08
CA ASP A 161 -18.88 20.58 -14.77
C ASP A 161 -18.61 21.93 -15.43
N LEU A 162 -17.37 22.39 -15.42
CA LEU A 162 -16.97 23.64 -16.09
C LEU A 162 -17.20 23.56 -17.61
N LYS A 163 -16.77 22.44 -18.24
CA LYS A 163 -17.01 22.21 -19.67
C LYS A 163 -18.51 22.13 -20.01
N ALA A 164 -19.29 21.45 -19.18
CA ALA A 164 -20.74 21.37 -19.37
C ALA A 164 -21.40 22.71 -19.29
N ASN A 165 -21.06 23.54 -18.29
CA ASN A 165 -21.57 24.92 -18.14
C ASN A 165 -21.12 25.81 -19.28
N GLU A 166 -19.90 25.68 -19.77
CA GLU A 166 -19.42 26.44 -20.93
C GLU A 166 -20.21 26.10 -22.20
N ILE A 167 -20.48 24.81 -22.44
CA ILE A 167 -21.28 24.38 -23.59
C ILE A 167 -22.71 24.91 -23.47
N LEU A 168 -23.34 24.83 -22.30
CA LEU A 168 -24.69 25.32 -22.06
C LEU A 168 -24.76 26.85 -22.28
N ALA A 169 -23.81 27.61 -21.72
CA ALA A 169 -23.76 29.05 -21.89
C ALA A 169 -23.59 29.47 -23.36
N LYS A 170 -22.71 28.74 -24.09
CA LYS A 170 -22.55 28.99 -25.55
C LYS A 170 -23.83 28.66 -26.33
N ALA A 171 -24.49 27.57 -25.99
CA ALA A 171 -25.74 27.18 -26.63
C ALA A 171 -26.87 28.20 -26.37
N GLU A 172 -27.01 28.69 -25.12
CA GLU A 172 -27.94 29.71 -24.74
C GLU A 172 -27.68 31.07 -25.46
N ALA A 173 -26.39 31.47 -25.52
CA ALA A 173 -25.98 32.65 -26.22
C ALA A 173 -26.32 32.56 -27.72
N THR A 174 -26.01 31.41 -28.35
CA THR A 174 -26.35 31.18 -29.76
C THR A 174 -27.86 31.17 -29.98
N ALA A 175 -28.62 30.55 -29.09
CA ALA A 175 -30.09 30.53 -29.17
C ALA A 175 -30.68 31.95 -29.03
N LYS A 176 -30.12 32.81 -28.15
CA LYS A 176 -30.55 34.20 -28.02
C LYS A 176 -30.27 35.01 -29.29
N VAL A 177 -29.08 34.85 -29.87
CA VAL A 177 -28.72 35.51 -31.13
C VAL A 177 -29.67 35.10 -32.25
N LEU A 178 -29.87 33.78 -32.42
CA LEU A 178 -30.74 33.24 -33.45
C LEU A 178 -32.20 33.70 -33.29
N ARG A 179 -32.70 33.78 -32.05
CA ARG A 179 -34.04 34.31 -31.78
C ARG A 179 -34.12 35.80 -32.12
N GLY A 180 -33.10 36.58 -31.72
CA GLY A 180 -33.05 38.02 -32.06
C GLY A 180 -33.00 38.27 -33.57
N GLU A 181 -32.24 37.49 -34.31
CA GLU A 181 -32.21 37.55 -35.78
C GLU A 181 -33.56 37.18 -36.39
N ALA A 182 -34.22 36.15 -35.89
CA ALA A 182 -35.53 35.76 -36.34
C ALA A 182 -36.61 36.79 -36.03
N GLU A 183 -36.57 37.43 -34.85
CA GLU A 183 -37.44 38.51 -34.46
C GLU A 183 -37.22 39.76 -35.34
N ALA A 184 -35.97 40.12 -35.61
CA ALA A 184 -35.61 41.23 -36.49
C ALA A 184 -36.08 40.96 -37.93
N ALA A 185 -35.91 39.76 -38.45
CA ALA A 185 -36.45 39.36 -39.75
C ALA A 185 -37.97 39.43 -39.80
N SER A 186 -38.65 38.97 -38.75
CA SER A 186 -40.10 39.02 -38.62
C SER A 186 -40.62 40.45 -38.56
N ALA A 187 -39.88 41.37 -37.91
CA ALA A 187 -40.27 42.79 -37.82
C ALA A 187 -40.44 43.47 -39.21
N GLN A 188 -39.69 43.02 -40.23
CA GLN A 188 -39.85 43.51 -41.59
C GLN A 188 -41.22 43.20 -42.18
N TYR A 189 -41.83 42.10 -41.79
CA TYR A 189 -43.14 41.71 -42.24
C TYR A 189 -44.29 42.39 -41.48
N PHE A 190 -44.01 43.00 -40.31
CA PHE A 190 -45.04 43.76 -39.57
C PHE A 190 -45.62 44.92 -40.34
N LYS A 191 -44.86 45.49 -41.27
CA LYS A 191 -45.41 46.53 -42.20
C LYS A 191 -46.59 46.00 -43.02
N GLU A 192 -46.66 44.73 -43.33
CA GLU A 192 -47.79 44.18 -44.03
C GLU A 192 -49.03 43.99 -43.10
N PHE A 193 -48.80 43.83 -41.78
CA PHE A 193 -49.87 43.84 -40.79
C PHE A 193 -50.55 45.20 -40.56
N GLU A 194 -49.87 46.31 -40.86
CA GLU A 194 -50.49 47.68 -40.85
C GLU A 194 -51.65 47.76 -41.84
N LYS A 195 -51.66 46.91 -42.88
CA LYS A 195 -52.71 46.89 -43.87
C LYS A 195 -54.01 46.20 -43.37
N ASN A 196 -53.88 45.38 -42.36
CA ASN A 196 -55.02 44.67 -41.76
C ASN A 196 -54.84 44.51 -40.25
N PRO A 197 -55.19 45.54 -39.43
CA PRO A 197 -54.99 45.49 -37.98
C PRO A 197 -55.80 44.44 -37.27
N GLU A 198 -56.95 44.02 -37.80
CA GLU A 198 -57.71 42.93 -37.17
C GLU A 198 -57.03 41.55 -37.27
N LEU A 199 -56.40 41.27 -38.41
CA LEU A 199 -55.61 40.04 -38.60
C LEU A 199 -54.39 40.07 -37.72
N ALA A 200 -53.68 41.20 -37.60
CA ALA A 200 -52.52 41.33 -36.73
C ALA A 200 -52.88 41.08 -35.27
N ASN A 201 -53.90 41.70 -34.75
CA ASN A 201 -54.40 41.48 -33.40
C ASN A 201 -54.81 40.02 -33.15
N PHE A 202 -55.45 39.38 -34.14
CA PHE A 202 -55.80 37.95 -34.03
C PHE A 202 -54.58 37.07 -33.90
N LEU A 203 -53.53 37.25 -34.73
CA LEU A 203 -52.32 36.49 -34.71
C LEU A 203 -51.53 36.71 -33.41
N PHE A 204 -51.43 37.96 -32.92
CA PHE A 204 -50.83 38.26 -31.64
C PHE A 204 -51.54 37.56 -30.46
N ASN A 205 -52.86 37.63 -30.45
CA ASN A 205 -53.65 36.96 -29.42
C ASN A 205 -53.53 35.45 -29.49
N LEU A 206 -53.44 34.86 -30.70
CA LEU A 206 -53.25 33.44 -30.91
C LEU A 206 -51.87 32.98 -30.40
N ASN A 207 -50.80 33.77 -30.70
CA ASN A 207 -49.45 33.47 -30.23
C ASN A 207 -49.32 33.60 -28.69
N ALA A 208 -49.99 34.63 -28.11
CA ALA A 208 -50.05 34.79 -26.66
C ALA A 208 -50.81 33.60 -25.98
N LEU A 209 -51.85 33.13 -26.62
CA LEU A 209 -52.62 31.95 -26.16
C LEU A 209 -51.76 30.68 -26.23
N GLU A 210 -51.07 30.45 -27.35
CA GLU A 210 -50.12 29.35 -27.50
C GLU A 210 -49.02 29.38 -26.42
N GLY A 211 -48.40 30.53 -26.19
CA GLY A 211 -47.40 30.70 -25.15
C GLY A 211 -47.92 30.42 -23.75
N SER A 212 -49.17 30.81 -23.46
CA SER A 212 -49.82 30.57 -22.16
C SER A 212 -50.21 29.09 -21.92
N LEU A 213 -50.43 28.32 -23.00
CA LEU A 213 -50.81 26.91 -22.93
C LEU A 213 -49.67 25.93 -23.05
N LYS A 214 -48.48 26.38 -23.39
CA LYS A 214 -47.27 25.55 -23.56
C LYS A 214 -46.76 24.93 -22.27
N GLU A 215 -46.99 25.56 -21.13
CA GLU A 215 -46.64 25.02 -19.82
C GLU A 215 -47.86 24.41 -19.14
N ASN A 216 -47.70 23.30 -18.46
CA ASN A 216 -48.79 22.63 -17.72
C ASN A 216 -49.28 23.49 -16.55
N ALA A 217 -49.93 24.60 -16.87
CA ALA A 217 -50.49 25.54 -15.91
C ALA A 217 -52.01 25.42 -15.85
N THR A 218 -52.57 25.46 -14.66
CA THR A 218 -54.03 25.61 -14.47
C THR A 218 -54.37 27.10 -14.56
N LEU A 219 -55.02 27.48 -15.65
CA LEU A 219 -55.40 28.88 -15.88
C LEU A 219 -56.81 29.13 -15.42
N ILE A 220 -57.00 30.08 -14.51
CA ILE A 220 -58.33 30.61 -14.18
C ILE A 220 -58.55 31.84 -15.06
N LEU A 221 -59.45 31.72 -16.02
CA LEU A 221 -59.62 32.73 -17.09
C LEU A 221 -60.96 33.39 -17.03
N ASP A 222 -60.96 34.73 -17.23
CA ASP A 222 -62.18 35.45 -17.64
C ASP A 222 -62.33 35.28 -19.18
N PRO A 223 -63.40 34.66 -19.66
CA PRO A 223 -63.61 34.38 -21.08
C PRO A 223 -63.73 35.63 -21.95
N ASN A 224 -63.92 36.82 -21.35
CA ASN A 224 -64.07 38.08 -22.09
C ASN A 224 -62.74 38.83 -22.26
N THR A 225 -61.65 38.33 -21.63
CA THR A 225 -60.34 39.02 -21.69
C THR A 225 -59.47 38.50 -22.85
N PRO A 226 -58.91 39.35 -23.72
CA PRO A 226 -57.93 38.89 -24.72
C PRO A 226 -56.71 38.29 -24.07
N PRO A 227 -56.14 37.21 -24.59
CA PRO A 227 -56.47 36.49 -25.85
C PRO A 227 -57.55 35.39 -25.74
N PHE A 228 -58.11 35.17 -24.53
CA PHE A 228 -58.98 34.02 -24.23
C PHE A 228 -60.40 34.20 -24.83
N ASN A 229 -60.79 35.41 -25.17
CA ASN A 229 -62.04 35.69 -25.87
C ASN A 229 -62.15 35.00 -27.25
N LEU A 230 -61.02 34.59 -27.84
CA LEU A 230 -60.97 33.81 -29.08
C LEU A 230 -61.61 32.42 -28.93
N LEU A 231 -61.60 31.88 -27.71
CA LEU A 231 -62.17 30.55 -27.41
C LEU A 231 -63.70 30.59 -27.30
N THR A 232 -64.29 31.76 -27.09
CA THR A 232 -65.74 31.93 -26.81
C THR A 232 -66.51 32.63 -27.93
N GLN A 233 -65.82 33.19 -28.95
CA GLN A 233 -66.54 33.82 -30.06
C GLN A 233 -67.24 32.80 -30.93
N PRO A 234 -68.59 32.82 -31.04
CA PRO A 234 -69.30 32.01 -31.98
C PRO A 234 -68.95 32.45 -33.40
N LYS A 235 -68.63 31.46 -34.25
CA LYS A 235 -68.46 31.63 -35.69
C LYS A 235 -69.62 32.43 -36.28
N LYS A 236 -69.39 33.75 -36.58
CA LYS A 236 -70.42 34.51 -37.38
C LYS A 236 -70.57 33.80 -38.72
N ALA A 237 -71.67 33.17 -38.92
CA ALA A 237 -72.02 32.67 -40.21
C ALA A 237 -72.04 33.83 -41.22
N SER A 238 -71.23 33.72 -42.27
CA SER A 238 -71.33 34.57 -43.43
C SER A 238 -72.75 34.43 -44.03
N LYS A 239 -73.55 35.47 -43.91
CA LYS A 239 -74.66 35.64 -44.76
C LYS A 239 -74.19 36.44 -46.01
N GLU A 240 -74.31 35.69 -47.10
CA GLU A 240 -74.51 36.16 -48.53
C GLU A 240 -73.83 37.43 -48.95
#